data_79ce6803a71792284cd8ac0cc682cb68
#
_entry.id   79ce6803a71792284cd8ac0cc682cb68
#
_cell.length_a   1.000
_cell.length_b   1.000
_cell.length_c   1.000
_cell.angle_alpha   90.00
_cell.angle_beta   90.00
_cell.angle_gamma   90.00
#
_symmetry.space_group_name_H-M   'P 1'
#
loop_
_entity.id
_entity.type
_entity.pdbx_description
1 polymer ?
#
loop_
_entity_poly.entity_id
_entity_poly.type
_entity_poly.pdbx_seq_one_letter_code
_entity_poly.pdbx_strand_id
1 'polypeptide(L)'
;MWKGQQALYSRPPFLSGTRALITSTIPREFVVLAQTPQVFSYPLLRDAFAKARRDGLNGSDEATLVERFGHDVYVVLGSERNLKITRPADMDLARFYLQQEQAHS
;
A
#
# COMPACT_ATOMS: atom_id res chain seq x y z
N MET A 1 -9.98 -5.76 -1.67
CA MET A 1 -9.05 -4.86 -0.98
C MET A 1 -9.77 -4.14 0.15
N TRP A 2 -9.15 -4.07 1.28
CA TRP A 2 -9.75 -3.45 2.46
C TRP A 2 -9.67 -1.93 2.36
N LYS A 3 -10.76 -1.24 2.72
CA LYS A 3 -10.79 0.22 2.74
C LYS A 3 -10.38 0.71 4.11
N GLY A 4 -9.41 1.58 4.15
CA GLY A 4 -8.95 2.15 5.39
C GLY A 4 -9.17 3.63 5.47
N GLN A 5 -8.91 4.17 6.63
CA GLN A 5 -8.88 5.60 6.83
C GLN A 5 -7.43 6.03 6.94
N GLN A 6 -7.08 7.02 6.15
CA GLN A 6 -5.77 7.62 6.25
C GLN A 6 -5.90 9.09 6.48
N ALA A 7 -5.30 9.56 7.55
CA ALA A 7 -5.16 10.98 7.77
C ALA A 7 -3.97 11.48 6.97
N LEU A 8 -4.15 12.60 6.30
CA LEU A 8 -3.06 13.25 5.61
C LEU A 8 -2.45 14.30 6.50
N TYR A 9 -1.14 14.34 6.52
CA TYR A 9 -0.39 15.25 7.36
C TYR A 9 0.15 16.39 6.53
N SER A 10 0.35 17.55 7.15
CA SER A 10 0.81 18.74 6.44
C SER A 10 2.17 18.52 5.81
N ARG A 11 3.00 17.72 6.42
CA ARG A 11 4.25 17.27 5.82
C ARG A 11 4.74 16.07 6.58
N PRO A 12 5.07 15.02 5.87
CA PRO A 12 5.84 13.93 6.41
C PRO A 12 7.31 14.27 6.30
N PRO A 13 8.12 13.69 7.09
CA PRO A 13 7.81 13.07 8.34
C PRO A 13 7.71 14.12 9.42
N PHE A 14 6.96 13.82 10.44
CA PHE A 14 6.95 14.70 11.54
C PHE A 14 8.05 14.29 12.41
N LEU A 15 9.02 15.08 12.47
CA LEU A 15 10.23 14.76 13.13
C LEU A 15 10.24 15.31 14.53
N SER A 16 11.07 14.74 15.36
CA SER A 16 11.46 15.25 16.66
C SER A 16 10.32 15.50 17.64
N GLY A 17 9.39 14.60 17.67
CA GLY A 17 8.32 14.67 18.64
C GLY A 17 7.41 15.87 18.49
N THR A 18 7.50 16.56 17.39
CA THR A 18 6.61 17.68 17.12
C THR A 18 5.24 17.15 16.73
N ARG A 19 4.27 18.03 16.83
CA ARG A 19 2.90 17.69 16.47
C ARG A 19 2.75 17.65 14.96
N ALA A 20 2.00 16.66 14.49
CA ALA A 20 1.57 16.61 13.11
C ALA A 20 0.17 17.18 13.01
N LEU A 21 -0.09 17.92 11.95
CA LEU A 21 -1.39 18.50 11.71
C LEU A 21 -2.10 17.76 10.59
N ILE A 22 -3.37 17.48 10.79
CA ILE A 22 -4.21 16.95 9.73
C ILE A 22 -4.56 18.10 8.81
N THR A 23 -4.20 17.99 7.54
CA THR A 23 -4.45 19.05 6.57
C THR A 23 -5.74 18.87 5.81
N SER A 24 -6.19 17.64 5.67
CA SER A 24 -7.44 17.38 4.98
C SER A 24 -7.96 15.99 5.36
N THR A 25 -9.22 15.76 5.03
CA THR A 25 -9.85 14.46 5.20
C THR A 25 -10.21 13.93 3.82
N ILE A 26 -9.84 12.69 3.55
CA ILE A 26 -10.20 12.01 2.31
C ILE A 26 -11.43 11.16 2.59
N PRO A 27 -12.49 11.27 1.78
CA PRO A 27 -13.65 10.39 1.94
C PRO A 27 -13.23 8.92 1.86
N ARG A 28 -13.79 8.12 2.75
CA ARG A 28 -13.40 6.71 2.88
C ARG A 28 -13.54 5.93 1.58
N GLU A 29 -14.53 6.25 0.77
CA GLU A 29 -14.78 5.55 -0.47
C GLU A 29 -13.69 5.75 -1.52
N PHE A 30 -12.80 6.71 -1.33
CA PHE A 30 -11.68 6.94 -2.24
C PHE A 30 -10.37 6.34 -1.74
N VAL A 31 -10.39 5.64 -0.63
CA VAL A 31 -9.16 5.14 -0.01
C VAL A 31 -9.22 3.62 0.08
N VAL A 32 -8.16 2.98 -0.37
CA VAL A 32 -7.97 1.54 -0.21
C VAL A 32 -6.59 1.30 0.35
N LEU A 33 -6.45 0.22 1.09
CA LEU A 33 -5.14 -0.24 1.52
C LEU A 33 -4.58 -1.18 0.47
N ALA A 34 -3.43 -0.83 -0.05
CA ALA A 34 -2.74 -1.67 -1.02
C ALA A 34 -2.12 -2.87 -0.32
N GLN A 35 -2.25 -4.01 -0.95
CA GLN A 35 -1.65 -5.25 -0.47
C GLN A 35 -0.64 -5.76 -1.50
N THR A 36 0.14 -6.73 -1.13
CA THR A 36 1.03 -7.45 -2.03
C THR A 36 0.55 -8.89 -2.13
N PRO A 37 0.84 -9.58 -3.23
CA PRO A 37 1.65 -9.14 -4.36
C PRO A 37 0.93 -8.14 -5.26
N GLN A 38 1.71 -7.33 -5.97
CA GLN A 38 1.23 -6.47 -7.04
C GLN A 38 1.76 -7.05 -8.35
N VAL A 39 0.87 -7.33 -9.29
CA VAL A 39 1.20 -8.12 -10.47
C VAL A 39 1.03 -7.28 -11.73
N PHE A 40 2.05 -7.29 -12.57
CA PHE A 40 2.04 -6.54 -13.84
C PHE A 40 2.73 -7.36 -14.91
N SER A 41 2.41 -7.07 -16.17
CA SER A 41 3.18 -7.65 -17.24
C SER A 41 4.61 -7.11 -17.19
N TYR A 42 5.58 -7.96 -17.50
CA TYR A 42 6.98 -7.57 -17.41
C TYR A 42 7.33 -6.38 -18.30
N PRO A 43 6.91 -6.34 -19.59
CA PRO A 43 7.23 -5.19 -20.42
C PRO A 43 6.66 -3.88 -19.87
N LEU A 44 5.44 -3.91 -19.37
CA LEU A 44 4.81 -2.72 -18.80
C LEU A 44 5.59 -2.22 -17.60
N LEU A 45 5.92 -3.10 -16.68
CA LEU A 45 6.64 -2.73 -15.48
C LEU A 45 8.04 -2.22 -15.81
N ARG A 46 8.74 -2.90 -16.73
CA ARG A 46 10.04 -2.45 -17.20
C ARG A 46 10.01 -1.04 -17.74
N ASP A 47 9.02 -0.75 -18.59
CA ASP A 47 8.91 0.56 -19.23
C ASP A 47 8.52 1.63 -18.23
N ALA A 48 7.68 1.29 -17.25
CA ALA A 48 7.30 2.21 -16.18
C ALA A 48 8.52 2.59 -15.32
N PHE A 49 9.36 1.61 -14.98
CA PHE A 49 10.58 1.88 -14.24
C PHE A 49 11.56 2.73 -15.04
N ALA A 50 11.70 2.45 -16.34
CA ALA A 50 12.59 3.21 -17.19
C ALA A 50 12.16 4.69 -17.27
N LYS A 51 10.86 4.92 -17.40
CA LYS A 51 10.33 6.27 -17.42
C LYS A 51 10.52 6.98 -16.09
N ALA A 52 10.25 6.30 -14.99
CA ALA A 52 10.42 6.87 -13.66
C ALA A 52 11.87 7.28 -13.43
N ARG A 53 12.81 6.46 -13.89
CA ARG A 53 14.23 6.77 -13.77
C ARG A 53 14.62 8.00 -14.58
N ARG A 54 14.10 8.12 -15.81
CA ARG A 54 14.36 9.29 -16.66
C ARG A 54 13.81 10.56 -16.04
N ASP A 55 12.65 10.46 -15.39
CA ASP A 55 11.98 11.60 -14.78
C ASP A 55 12.50 11.91 -13.37
N GLY A 56 13.45 11.13 -12.88
CA GLY A 56 14.00 11.30 -11.53
C GLY A 56 13.02 10.98 -10.42
N LEU A 57 12.01 10.17 -10.71
CA LEU A 57 10.99 9.82 -9.73
C LEU A 57 11.36 8.56 -8.98
N ASN A 58 11.16 8.61 -7.66
CA ASN A 58 11.27 7.44 -6.82
C ASN A 58 9.86 7.01 -6.46
N GLY A 59 9.42 5.89 -7.03
CA GLY A 59 8.12 5.35 -6.70
C GLY A 59 8.19 4.57 -5.40
N SER A 60 7.18 4.74 -4.56
CA SER A 60 7.10 3.99 -3.32
C SER A 60 6.60 2.56 -3.54
N ASP A 61 5.88 2.33 -4.65
CA ASP A 61 5.46 0.99 -5.04
C ASP A 61 5.25 0.93 -6.56
N GLU A 62 5.11 -0.29 -7.06
CA GLU A 62 5.01 -0.55 -8.48
C GLU A 62 3.72 -0.01 -9.08
N ALA A 63 2.63 -0.08 -8.35
CA ALA A 63 1.34 0.42 -8.84
C ALA A 63 1.40 1.91 -9.11
N THR A 64 2.07 2.67 -8.25
CA THR A 64 2.25 4.11 -8.45
C THR A 64 3.06 4.39 -9.71
N LEU A 65 4.10 3.62 -9.96
CA LEU A 65 4.94 3.79 -11.14
C LEU A 65 4.15 3.50 -12.42
N VAL A 66 3.36 2.44 -12.42
CA VAL A 66 2.55 2.07 -13.58
C VAL A 66 1.47 3.10 -13.84
N GLU A 67 0.84 3.60 -12.80
CA GLU A 67 -0.18 4.65 -12.93
C GLU A 67 0.42 5.92 -13.53
N ARG A 68 1.59 6.33 -13.08
CA ARG A 68 2.28 7.50 -13.61
C ARG A 68 2.73 7.29 -15.04
N PHE A 69 2.97 6.05 -15.45
CA PHE A 69 3.30 5.72 -16.83
C PHE A 69 2.10 5.87 -17.76
N GLY A 70 0.90 6.01 -17.21
CA GLY A 70 -0.31 6.26 -17.99
C GLY A 70 -1.19 5.04 -18.20
N HIS A 71 -0.93 3.97 -17.47
CA HIS A 71 -1.74 2.75 -17.55
C HIS A 71 -2.68 2.66 -16.36
N ASP A 72 -3.86 2.11 -16.62
CA ASP A 72 -4.80 1.82 -15.57
C ASP A 72 -4.29 0.69 -14.68
N VAL A 73 -4.51 0.85 -13.40
CA VAL A 73 -4.18 -0.18 -12.41
C VAL A 73 -5.48 -0.68 -11.81
N TYR A 74 -5.75 -1.95 -11.99
CA TYR A 74 -6.98 -2.55 -11.51
C TYR A 74 -6.82 -3.07 -10.10
N VAL A 75 -7.89 -2.93 -9.33
CA VAL A 75 -7.93 -3.40 -7.96
C VAL A 75 -8.62 -4.75 -7.93
N VAL A 76 -7.94 -5.72 -7.33
CA VAL A 76 -8.51 -7.04 -7.08
C VAL A 76 -8.78 -7.13 -5.58
N LEU A 77 -9.96 -7.59 -5.22
CA LEU A 77 -10.30 -7.74 -3.82
C LEU A 77 -9.37 -8.77 -3.17
N GLY A 78 -8.73 -8.33 -2.11
CA GLY A 78 -7.87 -9.20 -1.33
C GLY A 78 -8.57 -9.67 -0.06
N SER A 79 -7.76 -10.09 0.89
CA SER A 79 -8.22 -10.53 2.19
C SER A 79 -7.55 -9.72 3.27
N GLU A 80 -8.30 -9.37 4.31
CA GLU A 80 -7.72 -8.72 5.48
C GLU A 80 -6.74 -9.62 6.22
N ARG A 81 -6.77 -10.93 5.94
CA ARG A 81 -5.80 -11.89 6.48
C ARG A 81 -4.48 -11.88 5.74
N ASN A 82 -4.44 -11.26 4.57
CA ASN A 82 -3.20 -11.10 3.81
C ASN A 82 -2.39 -9.96 4.41
N LEU A 83 -1.74 -10.26 5.50
CA LEU A 83 -1.05 -9.32 6.34
C LEU A 83 0.43 -9.26 5.98
N LYS A 84 0.96 -8.05 5.87
CA LYS A 84 2.40 -7.86 5.77
C LYS A 84 2.97 -7.67 7.16
N ILE A 85 3.83 -8.59 7.57
CA ILE A 85 4.44 -8.55 8.89
C ILE A 85 5.60 -7.56 8.87
N THR A 86 5.42 -6.42 9.52
CA THR A 86 6.43 -5.38 9.58
C THR A 86 6.80 -5.00 11.01
N ARG A 87 5.92 -5.22 11.96
CA ARG A 87 6.12 -4.86 13.36
C ARG A 87 5.83 -6.06 14.24
N PRO A 88 6.33 -6.09 15.49
CA PRO A 88 6.06 -7.20 16.40
C PRO A 88 4.57 -7.51 16.60
N ALA A 89 3.73 -6.49 16.67
CA ALA A 89 2.29 -6.70 16.82
C ALA A 89 1.69 -7.43 15.62
N ASP A 90 2.24 -7.24 14.41
CA ASP A 90 1.79 -7.95 13.22
C ASP A 90 2.04 -9.45 13.34
N MET A 91 3.12 -9.83 14.00
CA MET A 91 3.43 -11.25 14.23
C MET A 91 2.36 -11.90 15.12
N ASP A 92 1.90 -11.20 16.12
CA ASP A 92 0.85 -11.72 17.00
C ASP A 92 -0.44 -11.94 16.22
N LEU A 93 -0.78 -10.99 15.35
CA LEU A 93 -1.97 -11.10 14.52
C LEU A 93 -1.83 -12.22 13.51
N ALA A 94 -0.64 -12.37 12.91
CA ALA A 94 -0.38 -13.47 11.97
C ALA A 94 -0.55 -14.83 12.64
N ARG A 95 -0.06 -14.97 13.86
CA ARG A 95 -0.24 -16.20 14.63
C ARG A 95 -1.69 -16.49 14.91
N PHE A 96 -2.45 -15.47 15.23
CA PHE A 96 -3.89 -15.62 15.45
C PHE A 96 -4.58 -16.12 14.20
N TYR A 97 -4.30 -15.52 13.06
CA TYR A 97 -4.89 -15.94 11.79
C TYR A 97 -4.50 -17.38 11.44
N LEU A 98 -3.26 -17.73 11.65
CA LEU A 98 -2.80 -19.09 11.37
C LEU A 98 -3.52 -20.12 12.23
N GLN A 99 -3.70 -19.82 13.51
CA GLN A 99 -4.44 -20.70 14.42
C GLN A 99 -5.88 -20.87 13.97
N GLN A 100 -6.51 -19.81 13.48
CA GLN A 100 -7.87 -19.89 12.97
C GLN A 100 -7.96 -20.80 11.74
N GLU A 101 -7.01 -20.72 10.85
CA GLU A 101 -6.97 -21.59 9.68
C GLU A 101 -6.77 -23.04 10.05
N GLN A 102 -5.87 -23.31 11.00
CA GLN A 102 -5.63 -24.67 11.46
C GLN A 102 -6.84 -25.28 12.18
N ALA A 103 -7.61 -24.44 12.88
CA ALA A 103 -8.80 -24.90 13.56
C ALA A 103 -9.93 -25.29 12.61
N HIS A 104 -9.91 -24.76 11.39
CA HIS A 104 -10.95 -25.00 10.38
C HIS A 104 -10.52 -25.94 9.26
N SER A 105 -9.32 -26.46 9.34
CA SER A 105 -8.81 -27.39 8.32
C SER A 105 -9.13 -28.83 8.61
#